data_25dbe13d91cc3ce64c1c01addb8b28fc
#
_entry.id   25dbe13d91cc3ce64c1c01addb8b28fc
#
_cell.length_a   1.000
_cell.length_b   1.000
_cell.length_c   1.000
_cell.angle_alpha   90.00
_cell.angle_beta   90.00
_cell.angle_gamma   90.00
#
_symmetry.space_group_name_H-M   'P 1'
#
loop_
_entity.id
_entity.type
_entity.pdbx_description
1 polymer ?
#
loop_
_entity_poly.entity_id
_entity_poly.type
_entity_poly.pdbx_seq_one_letter_code
_entity_poly.pdbx_strand_id
1 'polypeptide(L)'
;MKDIIMYGHSGSGNHGCEAIIRSTMKVLQQQCVVYSNSPEQDKKYGINEQCLRQYAKKIKKNSFRRYFYAVYSRIFRNSMLRYKYVYQPFLQNIEKETIYLSVGGDHYCYGTYSNHIYDFLNDNVLKNGGKSVLWSCSIEEKDLDKRTINSLKQYDLITARESITYQMETLVIVDGKR
;
A
#
# COMPACT_ATOMS: atom_id res chain seq x y z
N MET A 1 23.61 -1.82 1.41
CA MET A 1 22.39 -2.09 2.20
C MET A 1 21.26 -2.06 1.20
N LYS A 2 20.28 -2.97 1.23
CA LYS A 2 19.15 -2.93 0.29
C LYS A 2 18.28 -1.73 0.62
N ASP A 3 17.83 -1.00 -0.40
CA ASP A 3 16.94 0.13 -0.20
C ASP A 3 15.57 -0.36 0.27
N ILE A 4 15.02 0.32 1.26
CA ILE A 4 13.69 0.05 1.79
C ILE A 4 12.79 1.23 1.43
N ILE A 5 11.68 0.92 0.78
CA ILE A 5 10.69 1.89 0.35
C ILE A 5 9.37 1.62 1.07
N MET A 6 8.82 2.64 1.71
CA MET A 6 7.49 2.59 2.32
C MET A 6 6.45 3.21 1.39
N TYR A 7 5.32 2.55 1.20
CA TYR A 7 4.18 3.06 0.40
C TYR A 7 2.85 2.81 1.11
N GLY A 8 1.81 3.49 0.68
CA GLY A 8 0.49 3.41 1.31
C GLY A 8 0.25 4.44 2.42
N HIS A 9 1.26 5.27 2.73
CA HIS A 9 1.14 6.31 3.73
C HIS A 9 0.15 7.41 3.32
N SER A 10 -0.85 7.67 4.15
CA SER A 10 -1.90 8.65 3.86
C SER A 10 -1.49 10.09 4.20
N GLY A 11 -0.50 10.27 5.07
CA GLY A 11 0.00 11.55 5.55
C GLY A 11 -0.01 11.64 7.08
N SER A 12 0.89 12.45 7.63
CA SER A 12 1.13 12.59 9.09
C SER A 12 0.04 13.37 9.83
N GLY A 13 -0.97 13.92 9.13
CA GLY A 13 -2.17 14.46 9.78
C GLY A 13 -2.99 13.39 10.50
N ASN A 14 -2.80 12.13 10.13
CA ASN A 14 -3.19 10.99 10.94
C ASN A 14 -1.98 10.55 11.78
N HIS A 15 -2.01 10.83 13.08
CA HIS A 15 -0.90 10.52 14.00
C HIS A 15 -0.57 9.01 14.06
N GLY A 16 -1.54 8.14 13.83
CA GLY A 16 -1.29 6.70 13.71
C GLY A 16 -0.40 6.37 12.51
N CYS A 17 -0.66 6.99 11.36
CA CYS A 17 0.17 6.83 10.15
C CYS A 17 1.57 7.42 10.36
N GLU A 18 1.69 8.59 11.01
CA GLU A 18 2.97 9.18 11.38
C GLU A 18 3.78 8.24 12.29
N ALA A 19 3.15 7.71 13.32
CA ALA A 19 3.77 6.81 14.27
C ALA A 19 4.32 5.55 13.59
N ILE A 20 3.59 4.96 12.64
CA ILE A 20 4.05 3.79 11.87
C ILE A 20 5.34 4.15 11.12
N ILE A 21 5.38 5.27 10.37
CA ILE A 21 6.57 5.67 9.62
C ILE A 21 7.78 5.86 10.54
N ARG A 22 7.62 6.62 11.61
CA ARG A 22 8.72 6.91 12.54
C ARG A 22 9.21 5.67 13.27
N SER A 23 8.29 4.85 13.77
CA SER A 23 8.65 3.61 14.48
C SER A 23 9.32 2.61 13.53
N THR A 24 8.87 2.51 12.29
CA THR A 24 9.50 1.66 11.27
C THR A 24 10.94 2.10 11.00
N MET A 25 11.18 3.39 10.74
CA MET A 25 12.54 3.90 10.56
C MET A 25 13.44 3.66 11.79
N LYS A 26 12.87 3.80 13.00
CA LYS A 26 13.59 3.54 14.25
C LYS A 26 13.94 2.07 14.42
N VAL A 27 13.00 1.16 14.14
CA VAL A 27 13.22 -0.29 14.22
C VAL A 27 14.26 -0.75 13.20
N LEU A 28 14.18 -0.24 11.98
CA LEU A 28 15.12 -0.56 10.90
C LEU A 28 16.47 0.15 11.03
N GLN A 29 16.60 1.11 11.94
CA GLN A 29 17.79 1.93 12.17
C GLN A 29 18.31 2.59 10.89
N GLN A 30 17.42 2.93 9.95
CA GLN A 30 17.77 3.59 8.69
C GLN A 30 16.68 4.53 8.20
N GLN A 31 17.08 5.52 7.39
CA GLN A 31 16.13 6.33 6.63
C GLN A 31 15.57 5.50 5.47
N CYS A 32 14.26 5.62 5.26
CA CYS A 32 13.58 4.94 4.17
C CYS A 32 12.92 5.97 3.26
N VAL A 33 12.83 5.67 1.97
CA VAL A 33 12.00 6.46 1.06
C VAL A 33 10.54 6.21 1.38
N VAL A 34 9.75 7.29 1.50
CA VAL A 34 8.33 7.24 1.85
C VAL A 34 7.49 7.81 0.73
N TYR A 35 6.69 6.98 0.10
CA TYR A 35 5.65 7.40 -0.82
C TYR A 35 4.40 7.80 -0.04
N SER A 36 4.11 9.10 -0.02
CA SER A 36 3.00 9.70 0.74
C SER A 36 1.93 10.30 -0.17
N ASN A 37 0.68 10.25 0.27
CA ASN A 37 -0.41 11.00 -0.35
C ASN A 37 -0.37 12.51 -0.06
N SER A 38 0.38 12.91 0.98
CA SER A 38 0.48 14.29 1.46
C SER A 38 1.90 14.66 1.90
N PRO A 39 2.92 14.65 0.99
CA PRO A 39 4.31 14.92 1.33
C PRO A 39 4.52 16.28 2.03
N GLU A 40 3.78 17.32 1.59
CA GLU A 40 3.86 18.65 2.20
C GLU A 40 3.38 18.66 3.67
N GLN A 41 2.41 17.79 4.00
CA GLN A 41 1.97 17.61 5.37
C GLN A 41 3.04 16.89 6.19
N ASP A 42 3.62 15.82 5.66
CA ASP A 42 4.65 15.04 6.32
C ASP A 42 5.89 15.88 6.63
N LYS A 43 6.26 16.77 5.71
CA LYS A 43 7.33 17.75 5.93
C LYS A 43 7.03 18.67 7.11
N LYS A 44 5.80 19.17 7.26
CA LYS A 44 5.39 20.00 8.40
C LYS A 44 5.48 19.26 9.73
N TYR A 45 5.28 17.95 9.71
CA TYR A 45 5.46 17.07 10.88
C TYR A 45 6.91 16.61 11.07
N GLY A 46 7.87 17.14 10.30
CA GLY A 46 9.30 16.91 10.49
C GLY A 46 9.81 15.57 9.96
N ILE A 47 9.10 14.96 8.99
CA ILE A 47 9.67 13.86 8.21
C ILE A 47 10.63 14.46 7.18
N ASN A 48 11.82 13.87 7.03
CA ASN A 48 12.86 14.38 6.17
C ASN A 48 12.36 14.48 4.70
N GLU A 49 12.37 15.70 4.15
CA GLU A 49 11.90 15.99 2.79
C GLU A 49 12.65 15.16 1.72
N GLN A 50 13.92 14.88 1.92
CA GLN A 50 14.73 14.10 0.97
C GLN A 50 14.20 12.66 0.84
N CYS A 51 13.53 12.14 1.87
CA CYS A 51 12.95 10.81 1.89
C CYS A 51 11.53 10.78 1.29
N LEU A 52 10.85 11.93 1.14
CA LEU A 52 9.46 12.00 0.73
C LEU A 52 9.30 11.94 -0.79
N ARG A 53 8.32 11.17 -1.25
CA ARG A 53 7.91 11.08 -2.65
C ARG A 53 6.38 11.12 -2.75
N GLN A 54 5.87 11.68 -3.85
CA GLN A 54 4.43 11.67 -4.12
C GLN A 54 3.95 10.25 -4.43
N TYR A 55 2.97 9.76 -3.67
CA TYR A 55 2.42 8.42 -3.86
C TYR A 55 1.37 8.36 -4.96
N ALA A 56 0.40 9.26 -4.93
CA ALA A 56 -0.73 9.24 -5.84
C ALA A 56 -1.05 10.62 -6.44
N LYS A 57 -1.47 10.64 -7.70
CA LYS A 57 -1.99 11.83 -8.38
C LYS A 57 -3.44 12.08 -8.00
N LYS A 58 -3.77 13.34 -7.71
CA LYS A 58 -5.17 13.75 -7.49
C LYS A 58 -5.87 13.94 -8.85
N ILE A 59 -7.02 13.30 -9.02
CA ILE A 59 -7.90 13.57 -10.17
C ILE A 59 -8.81 14.74 -9.80
N LYS A 60 -8.77 15.84 -10.55
CA LYS A 60 -9.62 17.00 -10.31
C LYS A 60 -11.11 16.61 -10.37
N LYS A 61 -11.92 17.12 -9.43
CA LYS A 61 -13.34 16.74 -9.26
C LYS A 61 -14.17 16.86 -10.54
N ASN A 62 -13.97 17.92 -11.32
CA ASN A 62 -14.76 18.24 -12.52
C ASN A 62 -13.97 18.04 -13.82
N SER A 63 -13.03 17.09 -13.87
CA SER A 63 -12.26 16.80 -15.07
C SER A 63 -12.93 15.76 -15.95
N PHE A 64 -12.82 15.90 -17.27
CA PHE A 64 -13.23 14.89 -18.25
C PHE A 64 -12.66 13.52 -17.92
N ARG A 65 -11.41 13.49 -17.42
CA ARG A 65 -10.72 12.26 -17.01
C ARG A 65 -11.44 11.51 -15.89
N ARG A 66 -12.05 12.23 -14.94
CA ARG A 66 -12.86 11.61 -13.88
C ARG A 66 -14.08 10.89 -14.45
N TYR A 67 -14.80 11.55 -15.38
CA TYR A 67 -15.94 10.95 -16.06
C TYR A 67 -15.53 9.75 -16.90
N PHE A 68 -14.45 9.88 -17.67
CA PHE A 68 -13.91 8.77 -18.46
C PHE A 68 -13.63 7.53 -17.60
N TYR A 69 -12.92 7.67 -16.49
CA TYR A 69 -12.65 6.53 -15.61
C TYR A 69 -13.91 5.99 -14.91
N ALA A 70 -14.88 6.83 -14.59
CA ALA A 70 -16.14 6.38 -13.99
C ALA A 70 -16.94 5.53 -14.99
N VAL A 71 -17.09 6.00 -16.22
CA VAL A 71 -17.77 5.29 -17.30
C VAL A 71 -17.03 3.99 -17.65
N TYR A 72 -15.71 4.07 -17.85
CA TYR A 72 -14.88 2.91 -18.12
C TYR A 72 -15.01 1.82 -17.05
N SER A 73 -14.89 2.21 -15.77
CA SER A 73 -15.00 1.27 -14.64
C SER A 73 -16.39 0.62 -14.58
N ARG A 74 -17.44 1.36 -14.97
CA ARG A 74 -18.81 0.85 -14.97
C ARG A 74 -19.05 -0.14 -16.11
N ILE A 75 -18.57 0.15 -17.32
CA ILE A 75 -18.74 -0.69 -18.51
C ILE A 75 -17.91 -1.97 -18.37
N PHE A 76 -16.63 -1.85 -18.05
CA PHE A 76 -15.69 -2.97 -18.05
C PHE A 76 -15.55 -3.63 -16.67
N ARG A 77 -16.27 -3.15 -15.64
CA ARG A 77 -16.14 -3.61 -14.24
C ARG A 77 -14.69 -3.69 -13.77
N ASN A 78 -13.85 -2.79 -14.29
CA ASN A 78 -12.41 -2.80 -14.08
C ASN A 78 -11.89 -1.38 -13.81
N SER A 79 -11.24 -1.18 -12.68
CA SER A 79 -10.66 0.09 -12.25
C SER A 79 -9.15 0.21 -12.53
N MET A 80 -8.54 -0.77 -13.17
CA MET A 80 -7.07 -0.82 -13.34
C MET A 80 -6.49 0.38 -14.08
N LEU A 81 -7.17 0.90 -15.13
CA LEU A 81 -6.71 2.10 -15.82
C LEU A 81 -6.65 3.31 -14.90
N ARG A 82 -7.65 3.44 -14.02
CA ARG A 82 -7.67 4.49 -13.01
C ARG A 82 -6.53 4.32 -12.02
N TYR A 83 -6.29 3.10 -11.52
CA TYR A 83 -5.20 2.82 -10.59
C TYR A 83 -3.84 3.09 -11.22
N LYS A 84 -3.58 2.65 -12.45
CA LYS A 84 -2.35 2.96 -13.20
C LYS A 84 -2.10 4.46 -13.30
N TYR A 85 -3.12 5.25 -13.59
CA TYR A 85 -2.98 6.71 -13.66
C TYR A 85 -2.73 7.35 -12.29
N VAL A 86 -3.53 6.97 -11.29
CA VAL A 86 -3.45 7.56 -9.94
C VAL A 86 -2.10 7.25 -9.30
N TYR A 87 -1.66 6.00 -9.34
CA TYR A 87 -0.43 5.55 -8.69
C TYR A 87 0.80 5.59 -9.59
N GLN A 88 0.70 6.22 -10.77
CA GLN A 88 1.83 6.37 -11.70
C GLN A 88 3.13 6.86 -11.02
N PRO A 89 3.12 7.84 -10.09
CA PRO A 89 4.37 8.29 -9.47
C PRO A 89 5.10 7.20 -8.69
N PHE A 90 4.37 6.28 -8.08
CA PHE A 90 4.94 5.12 -7.40
C PHE A 90 5.34 4.03 -8.41
N LEU A 91 4.42 3.66 -9.31
CA LEU A 91 4.59 2.52 -10.22
C LEU A 91 5.79 2.66 -11.17
N GLN A 92 6.12 3.88 -11.59
CA GLN A 92 7.24 4.15 -12.51
C GLN A 92 8.61 4.07 -11.84
N ASN A 93 8.65 4.01 -10.52
CA ASN A 93 9.87 4.00 -9.73
C ASN A 93 10.03 2.68 -8.94
N ILE A 94 9.37 1.62 -9.37
CA ILE A 94 9.56 0.30 -8.79
C ILE A 94 10.83 -0.31 -9.36
N GLU A 95 11.77 -0.63 -8.45
CA GLU A 95 13.09 -1.18 -8.76
C GLU A 95 13.19 -2.64 -8.34
N LYS A 96 13.95 -3.41 -9.09
CA LYS A 96 14.28 -4.79 -8.77
C LYS A 96 15.03 -4.89 -7.44
N GLU A 97 14.87 -6.02 -6.74
CA GLU A 97 15.61 -6.37 -5.52
C GLU A 97 15.38 -5.43 -4.32
N THR A 98 14.58 -4.37 -4.51
CA THR A 98 14.22 -3.40 -3.47
C THR A 98 13.11 -3.97 -2.58
N ILE A 99 13.14 -3.67 -1.29
CA ILE A 99 12.11 -4.08 -0.33
C ILE A 99 11.05 -2.99 -0.23
N TYR A 100 9.81 -3.37 -0.52
CA TYR A 100 8.64 -2.48 -0.47
C TYR A 100 7.77 -2.84 0.73
N LEU A 101 7.68 -1.92 1.70
CA LEU A 101 6.79 -2.03 2.85
C LEU A 101 5.47 -1.33 2.54
N SER A 102 4.39 -2.09 2.44
CA SER A 102 3.03 -1.55 2.42
C SER A 102 2.67 -1.15 3.85
N VAL A 103 2.75 0.17 4.14
CA VAL A 103 2.56 0.71 5.48
C VAL A 103 1.21 1.42 5.60
N GLY A 104 0.35 0.89 6.41
CA GLY A 104 -0.95 1.49 6.68
C GLY A 104 -1.77 0.52 7.51
N GLY A 105 -1.94 0.86 8.80
CA GLY A 105 -2.52 -0.03 9.78
C GLY A 105 -3.82 -0.69 9.36
N ASP A 106 -4.65 -0.02 8.57
CA ASP A 106 -6.01 -0.46 8.25
C ASP A 106 -6.19 -0.76 6.74
N HIS A 107 -5.15 -1.23 6.05
CA HIS A 107 -5.19 -1.40 4.60
C HIS A 107 -6.27 -2.37 4.12
N TYR A 108 -6.57 -3.42 4.88
CA TYR A 108 -7.53 -4.46 4.52
C TYR A 108 -8.78 -4.47 5.42
N CYS A 109 -9.22 -3.27 5.87
CA CYS A 109 -10.36 -3.09 6.78
C CYS A 109 -11.48 -2.20 6.21
N TYR A 110 -11.42 -1.79 4.94
CA TYR A 110 -12.38 -0.83 4.36
C TYR A 110 -13.11 -1.37 3.13
N GLY A 111 -13.36 -2.67 3.12
CA GLY A 111 -14.10 -3.36 2.08
C GLY A 111 -13.27 -3.77 0.87
N THR A 112 -13.77 -4.75 0.15
CA THR A 112 -13.14 -5.39 -1.01
C THR A 112 -12.65 -4.41 -2.09
N TYR A 113 -13.37 -3.32 -2.32
CA TYR A 113 -12.95 -2.32 -3.32
C TYR A 113 -11.63 -1.63 -2.94
N SER A 114 -11.46 -1.28 -1.65
CA SER A 114 -10.21 -0.71 -1.15
C SER A 114 -9.08 -1.73 -1.20
N ASN A 115 -9.36 -2.98 -0.85
CA ASN A 115 -8.40 -4.07 -0.88
C ASN A 115 -7.82 -4.28 -2.28
N HIS A 116 -8.65 -4.22 -3.34
CA HIS A 116 -8.20 -4.36 -4.73
C HIS A 116 -7.18 -3.30 -5.17
N ILE A 117 -7.11 -2.16 -4.50
CA ILE A 117 -6.05 -1.17 -4.74
C ILE A 117 -4.70 -1.71 -4.25
N TYR A 118 -4.68 -2.26 -3.04
CA TYR A 118 -3.46 -2.84 -2.46
C TYR A 118 -3.03 -4.10 -3.19
N ASP A 119 -3.98 -4.95 -3.59
CA ASP A 119 -3.73 -6.11 -4.45
C ASP A 119 -3.04 -5.68 -5.76
N PHE A 120 -3.58 -4.64 -6.42
CA PHE A 120 -3.00 -4.11 -7.65
C PHE A 120 -1.57 -3.57 -7.44
N LEU A 121 -1.32 -2.88 -6.33
CA LEU A 121 0.00 -2.32 -6.03
C LEU A 121 1.00 -3.42 -5.70
N ASN A 122 0.61 -4.41 -4.89
CA ASN A 122 1.41 -5.59 -4.58
C ASN A 122 1.80 -6.36 -5.84
N ASP A 123 0.83 -6.66 -6.70
CA ASP A 123 1.05 -7.30 -8.01
C ASP A 123 2.10 -6.56 -8.84
N ASN A 124 2.07 -5.22 -8.84
CA ASN A 124 3.04 -4.44 -9.62
C ASN A 124 4.44 -4.45 -8.99
N VAL A 125 4.56 -4.42 -7.68
CA VAL A 125 5.86 -4.57 -6.98
C VAL A 125 6.49 -5.91 -7.37
N LEU A 126 5.74 -7.00 -7.24
CA LEU A 126 6.23 -8.35 -7.53
C LEU A 126 6.58 -8.54 -9.00
N LYS A 127 5.73 -8.07 -9.93
CA LYS A 127 5.98 -8.14 -11.38
C LYS A 127 7.24 -7.40 -11.83
N ASN A 128 7.62 -6.35 -11.11
CA ASN A 128 8.85 -5.61 -11.38
C ASN A 128 10.06 -6.15 -10.60
N GLY A 129 9.92 -7.28 -9.90
CA GLY A 129 11.02 -7.96 -9.21
C GLY A 129 11.38 -7.33 -7.85
N GLY A 130 10.52 -6.48 -7.30
CA GLY A 130 10.62 -6.01 -5.92
C GLY A 130 10.17 -7.09 -4.93
N LYS A 131 10.60 -6.98 -3.68
CA LYS A 131 10.12 -7.78 -2.55
C LYS A 131 9.02 -7.03 -1.82
N SER A 132 7.92 -7.70 -1.54
CA SER A 132 6.74 -7.07 -0.97
C SER A 132 6.49 -7.53 0.46
N VAL A 133 6.36 -6.57 1.36
CA VAL A 133 6.06 -6.80 2.78
C VAL A 133 4.82 -6.02 3.16
N LEU A 134 3.84 -6.68 3.74
CA LEU A 134 2.70 -6.02 4.37
C LEU A 134 3.04 -5.75 5.83
N TRP A 135 3.23 -4.47 6.17
CA TRP A 135 3.85 -4.07 7.42
C TRP A 135 2.86 -3.48 8.41
N SER A 136 2.75 -4.11 9.60
CA SER A 136 1.89 -3.65 10.71
C SER A 136 0.44 -3.45 10.28
N CYS A 137 -0.16 -4.46 9.64
CA CYS A 137 -1.51 -4.39 9.11
C CYS A 137 -2.57 -4.92 10.08
N SER A 138 -3.78 -4.39 9.91
CA SER A 138 -5.02 -5.01 10.37
C SER A 138 -5.78 -5.55 9.16
N ILE A 139 -6.39 -6.72 9.32
CA ILE A 139 -7.17 -7.39 8.28
C ILE A 139 -8.54 -7.78 8.86
N GLU A 140 -9.62 -7.45 8.16
CA GLU A 140 -10.96 -7.90 8.52
C GLU A 140 -11.43 -9.02 7.58
N GLU A 141 -11.76 -10.19 8.13
CA GLU A 141 -12.17 -11.38 7.39
C GLU A 141 -13.34 -11.12 6.44
N LYS A 142 -14.34 -10.37 6.90
CA LYS A 142 -15.54 -10.01 6.11
C LYS A 142 -15.22 -9.26 4.81
N ASP A 143 -14.05 -8.62 4.74
CA ASP A 143 -13.61 -7.79 3.62
C ASP A 143 -12.68 -8.54 2.66
N LEU A 144 -12.40 -9.84 2.94
CA LEU A 144 -11.56 -10.67 2.10
C LEU A 144 -12.39 -11.40 1.03
N ASP A 145 -12.09 -11.13 -0.22
CA ASP A 145 -12.54 -11.97 -1.33
C ASP A 145 -11.42 -12.91 -1.79
N LYS A 146 -11.74 -13.82 -2.69
CA LYS A 146 -10.79 -14.81 -3.24
C LYS A 146 -9.57 -14.14 -3.88
N ARG A 147 -9.75 -12.98 -4.51
CA ARG A 147 -8.66 -12.22 -5.14
C ARG A 147 -7.71 -11.66 -4.09
N THR A 148 -8.24 -11.02 -3.07
CA THR A 148 -7.47 -10.44 -1.96
C THR A 148 -6.71 -11.53 -1.19
N ILE A 149 -7.34 -12.68 -0.92
CA ILE A 149 -6.66 -13.83 -0.29
C ILE A 149 -5.48 -14.30 -1.14
N ASN A 150 -5.67 -14.42 -2.45
CA ASN A 150 -4.58 -14.81 -3.35
C ASN A 150 -3.45 -13.76 -3.40
N SER A 151 -3.77 -12.48 -3.32
CA SER A 151 -2.78 -11.40 -3.26
C SER A 151 -2.01 -11.42 -1.94
N LEU A 152 -2.69 -11.61 -0.81
CA LEU A 152 -2.05 -11.74 0.51
C LEU A 152 -1.05 -12.89 0.55
N LYS A 153 -1.35 -14.02 -0.08
CA LYS A 153 -0.44 -15.19 -0.17
C LYS A 153 0.85 -14.91 -0.95
N GLN A 154 0.91 -13.84 -1.73
CA GLN A 154 2.07 -13.49 -2.54
C GLN A 154 3.05 -12.55 -1.83
N TYR A 155 2.69 -11.96 -0.68
CA TYR A 155 3.64 -11.18 0.10
C TYR A 155 4.78 -12.07 0.61
N ASP A 156 6.01 -11.54 0.56
CA ASP A 156 7.18 -12.22 1.13
C ASP A 156 7.11 -12.32 2.66
N LEU A 157 6.48 -11.33 3.29
CA LEU A 157 6.26 -11.27 4.73
C LEU A 157 5.00 -10.44 5.03
N ILE A 158 4.23 -10.88 6.01
CA ILE A 158 3.13 -10.12 6.61
C ILE A 158 3.39 -9.98 8.10
N THR A 159 3.27 -8.76 8.63
CA THR A 159 3.35 -8.50 10.07
C THR A 159 2.03 -7.94 10.57
N ALA A 160 1.35 -8.71 11.41
CA ALA A 160 0.10 -8.31 12.04
C ALA A 160 0.32 -7.21 13.07
N ARG A 161 -0.62 -6.28 13.17
CA ARG A 161 -0.63 -5.24 14.21
C ARG A 161 -1.22 -5.74 15.53
N GLU A 162 -2.17 -6.68 15.45
CA GLU A 162 -2.86 -7.23 16.62
C GLU A 162 -3.08 -8.74 16.49
N SER A 163 -3.39 -9.39 17.63
CA SER A 163 -3.54 -10.85 17.72
C SER A 163 -4.66 -11.43 16.85
N ILE A 164 -5.75 -10.69 16.62
CA ILE A 164 -6.85 -11.14 15.75
C ILE A 164 -6.36 -11.29 14.31
N THR A 165 -5.67 -10.28 13.77
CA THR A 165 -5.07 -10.34 12.44
C THR A 165 -4.04 -11.47 12.34
N TYR A 166 -3.21 -11.66 13.37
CA TYR A 166 -2.24 -12.74 13.41
C TYR A 166 -2.89 -14.14 13.32
N GLN A 167 -3.99 -14.35 14.05
CA GLN A 167 -4.74 -15.62 13.98
C GLN A 167 -5.34 -15.83 12.59
N MET A 168 -5.90 -14.79 11.97
CA MET A 168 -6.45 -14.87 10.62
C MET A 168 -5.37 -15.16 9.56
N GLU A 169 -4.21 -14.53 9.65
CA GLU A 169 -3.08 -14.81 8.76
C GLU A 169 -2.67 -16.26 8.83
N THR A 170 -2.64 -16.83 10.02
CA THR A 170 -2.30 -18.24 10.23
C THR A 170 -3.33 -19.17 9.58
N LEU A 171 -4.63 -18.89 9.74
CA LEU A 171 -5.70 -19.72 9.19
C LEU A 171 -5.84 -19.57 7.66
N VAL A 172 -5.74 -18.34 7.13
CA VAL A 172 -6.08 -18.04 5.73
C VAL A 172 -4.86 -18.14 4.81
N ILE A 173 -3.67 -17.81 5.31
CA ILE A 173 -2.47 -17.63 4.48
C ILE A 173 -1.51 -18.81 4.62
N VAL A 174 -1.29 -19.33 5.82
CA VAL A 174 -0.32 -20.41 6.09
C VAL A 174 -0.84 -21.77 5.66
N ASP A 175 -2.12 -22.08 5.88
CA ASP A 175 -2.69 -23.37 5.44
C ASP A 175 -2.75 -23.56 3.92
N GLY A 176 -2.51 -22.52 3.14
CA GLY A 176 -2.41 -22.60 1.68
C GLY A 176 -0.99 -22.87 1.14
N LYS A 177 0.03 -22.97 2.02
CA LYS A 177 1.44 -23.22 1.64
C LYS A 177 1.96 -24.60 2.05
N ARG A 178 1.06 -25.52 2.48
CA ARG A 178 1.40 -26.94 2.71
C ARG A 178 1.27 -27.75 1.43
#